data_7c8801b18cfa88634d7135fbcc5de89d
#
_entry.id   7c8801b18cfa88634d7135fbcc5de89d
#
_cell.length_a   1.000
_cell.length_b   1.000
_cell.length_c   1.000
_cell.angle_alpha   90.00
_cell.angle_beta   90.00
_cell.angle_gamma   90.00
#
_symmetry.space_group_name_H-M   'P 1'
#
loop_
_entity.id
_entity.type
_entity.pdbx_description
1 polymer ?
#
loop_
_entity_poly.entity_id
_entity_poly.type
_entity_poly.pdbx_seq_one_letter_code
_entity_poly.pdbx_strand_id
1 'polypeptide(L)'
;MESFGTVDGPGIRFVAFMQGCPLRCQFCHNPDTWDPHGKCQYELTPQQLLDEVLRYRSFIKSGGVTLSGGEPLMQADFAAEFFALCQAEGLHTALDTSGIFCSGRALDVLSHTNPVLLDIKPMDPALYPRLTGQRQDNNLRFLDELQQRGIPTWVRHVVVPGLTDNDEWLHRLGEHVARYSVVEKIEVLPYHTLGTFKYQELGLRYPLEGVDPLPAARAQAVRQLLSVYKP
;
A
#
# COMPACT_ATOMS: atom_id res chain seq x y z
N MET A 1 -1.43 -1.27 -15.07
CA MET A 1 -1.37 -2.69 -14.71
C MET A 1 0.06 -3.17 -14.90
N GLU A 2 0.53 -4.07 -14.05
CA GLU A 2 1.85 -4.71 -14.12
C GLU A 2 1.66 -6.22 -13.99
N SER A 3 2.16 -6.99 -14.96
CA SER A 3 1.90 -8.44 -15.03
C SER A 3 2.91 -9.31 -14.28
N PHE A 4 4.01 -8.73 -13.75
CA PHE A 4 5.11 -9.45 -13.10
C PHE A 4 5.63 -8.71 -11.85
N GLY A 5 4.73 -8.15 -11.03
CA GLY A 5 5.10 -7.52 -9.75
C GLY A 5 5.73 -8.53 -8.79
N THR A 6 6.88 -8.16 -8.22
CA THR A 6 7.62 -9.00 -7.26
C THR A 6 7.74 -8.37 -5.88
N VAL A 7 7.24 -7.15 -5.72
CA VAL A 7 7.34 -6.35 -4.48
C VAL A 7 5.96 -5.99 -3.87
N ASP A 8 4.88 -6.44 -4.50
CA ASP A 8 3.51 -6.10 -4.12
C ASP A 8 2.77 -7.28 -3.48
N GLY A 9 3.45 -8.02 -2.62
CA GLY A 9 2.96 -9.18 -1.90
C GLY A 9 3.76 -10.46 -2.20
N PRO A 10 3.30 -11.62 -1.69
CA PRO A 10 4.03 -12.88 -1.85
C PRO A 10 3.99 -13.40 -3.29
N GLY A 11 5.14 -13.87 -3.78
CA GLY A 11 5.29 -14.48 -5.10
C GLY A 11 5.24 -13.48 -6.26
N ILE A 12 5.03 -13.99 -7.49
CA ILE A 12 4.85 -13.16 -8.69
C ILE A 12 3.37 -12.80 -8.82
N ARG A 13 3.07 -11.52 -8.99
CA ARG A 13 1.71 -11.01 -8.94
C ARG A 13 1.32 -10.21 -10.18
N PHE A 14 0.06 -10.28 -10.53
CA PHE A 14 -0.55 -9.29 -11.40
C PHE A 14 -1.01 -8.13 -10.52
N VAL A 15 -0.50 -6.92 -10.78
CA VAL A 15 -0.82 -5.72 -10.00
C VAL A 15 -1.72 -4.81 -10.82
N ALA A 16 -2.89 -4.49 -10.30
CA ALA A 16 -3.76 -3.46 -10.85
C ALA A 16 -3.69 -2.20 -10.00
N PHE A 17 -3.29 -1.08 -10.62
CA PHE A 17 -3.20 0.23 -9.97
C PHE A 17 -4.53 0.96 -10.14
N MET A 18 -5.24 1.14 -9.02
CA MET A 18 -6.54 1.79 -8.99
C MET A 18 -6.41 3.32 -9.11
N GLN A 19 -7.41 3.94 -9.72
CA GLN A 19 -7.50 5.39 -9.84
C GLN A 19 -8.28 5.98 -8.66
N GLY A 20 -7.85 7.14 -8.16
CA GLY A 20 -8.40 7.84 -7.01
C GLY A 20 -7.65 7.57 -5.70
N CYS A 21 -7.23 8.64 -5.02
CA CYS A 21 -6.64 8.58 -3.69
C CYS A 21 -6.95 9.86 -2.91
N PRO A 22 -7.45 9.78 -1.67
CA PRO A 22 -7.72 10.96 -0.86
C PRO A 22 -6.48 11.53 -0.17
N LEU A 23 -5.38 10.74 -0.13
CA LEU A 23 -4.12 11.18 0.46
C LEU A 23 -3.32 12.03 -0.54
N ARG A 24 -2.44 12.88 0.03
CA ARG A 24 -1.47 13.70 -0.70
C ARG A 24 -0.08 13.50 -0.11
N CYS A 25 0.33 12.22 -0.03
CA CYS A 25 1.63 11.86 0.53
C CYS A 25 2.75 12.58 -0.21
N GLN A 26 3.60 13.30 0.51
CA GLN A 26 4.68 14.10 -0.09
C GLN A 26 5.67 13.24 -0.88
N PHE A 27 5.83 11.97 -0.51
CA PHE A 27 6.69 10.99 -1.18
C PHE A 27 5.94 10.10 -2.19
N CYS A 28 4.73 10.48 -2.62
CA CYS A 28 3.94 9.64 -3.53
C CYS A 28 4.65 9.41 -4.86
N HIS A 29 4.72 8.17 -5.31
CA HIS A 29 5.28 7.82 -6.63
C HIS A 29 4.22 7.76 -7.74
N ASN A 30 2.92 7.81 -7.36
CA ASN A 30 1.81 7.71 -8.29
C ASN A 30 0.84 8.90 -8.17
N PRO A 31 1.31 10.17 -8.30
CA PRO A 31 0.44 11.34 -8.22
C PRO A 31 -0.60 11.36 -9.37
N ASP A 32 -0.31 10.66 -10.46
CA ASP A 32 -1.20 10.41 -11.59
C ASP A 32 -2.48 9.63 -11.21
N THR A 33 -2.46 8.91 -10.08
CA THR A 33 -3.63 8.20 -9.57
C THR A 33 -4.46 9.00 -8.54
N TRP A 34 -4.12 10.23 -8.22
CA TRP A 34 -4.82 10.99 -7.18
C TRP A 34 -6.25 11.38 -7.54
N ASP A 35 -6.44 11.86 -8.78
CA ASP A 35 -7.76 12.31 -9.25
C ASP A 35 -8.61 11.11 -9.69
N PRO A 36 -9.76 10.84 -9.02
CA PRO A 36 -10.63 9.72 -9.40
C PRO A 36 -11.26 9.90 -10.78
N HIS A 37 -11.31 11.13 -11.30
CA HIS A 37 -11.83 11.48 -12.61
C HIS A 37 -10.72 11.86 -13.60
N GLY A 38 -9.47 11.69 -13.18
CA GLY A 38 -8.31 11.95 -14.00
C GLY A 38 -8.18 10.96 -15.17
N LYS A 39 -7.25 11.26 -16.07
CA LYS A 39 -6.98 10.39 -17.21
C LYS A 39 -6.47 9.03 -16.71
N CYS A 40 -7.25 7.98 -16.94
CA CYS A 40 -6.86 6.60 -16.69
C CYS A 40 -6.49 5.89 -18.00
N GLN A 41 -5.71 4.83 -17.90
CA GLN A 41 -5.33 4.02 -19.05
C GLN A 41 -6.43 3.01 -19.43
N TYR A 42 -7.20 2.54 -18.44
CA TYR A 42 -8.25 1.54 -18.61
C TYR A 42 -9.46 1.88 -17.75
N GLU A 43 -10.64 1.64 -18.31
CA GLU A 43 -11.93 1.60 -17.60
C GLU A 43 -12.51 0.21 -17.79
N LEU A 44 -12.50 -0.58 -16.74
CA LEU A 44 -12.86 -2.01 -16.79
C LEU A 44 -13.90 -2.33 -15.72
N THR A 45 -14.78 -3.27 -16.04
CA THR A 45 -15.59 -3.95 -15.01
C THR A 45 -14.72 -4.95 -14.24
N PRO A 46 -15.14 -5.42 -13.04
CA PRO A 46 -14.42 -6.48 -12.31
C PRO A 46 -14.19 -7.73 -13.15
N GLN A 47 -15.19 -8.16 -13.95
CA GLN A 47 -15.07 -9.31 -14.84
C GLN A 47 -14.02 -9.08 -15.95
N GLN A 48 -14.03 -7.92 -16.58
CA GLN A 48 -13.05 -7.60 -17.62
C GLN A 48 -11.61 -7.56 -17.07
N LEU A 49 -11.43 -7.06 -15.84
CA LEU A 49 -10.13 -7.12 -15.20
C LEU A 49 -9.72 -8.57 -14.89
N LEU A 50 -10.65 -9.42 -14.43
CA LEU A 50 -10.37 -10.84 -14.23
C LEU A 50 -9.97 -11.52 -15.55
N ASP A 51 -10.68 -11.26 -16.65
CA ASP A 51 -10.37 -11.85 -17.96
C ASP A 51 -8.94 -11.49 -18.40
N GLU A 52 -8.51 -10.25 -18.13
CA GLU A 52 -7.12 -9.83 -18.39
C GLU A 52 -6.12 -10.56 -17.48
N VAL A 53 -6.41 -10.68 -16.17
CA VAL A 53 -5.57 -11.42 -15.21
C VAL A 53 -5.39 -12.88 -15.62
N LEU A 54 -6.45 -13.55 -16.08
CA LEU A 54 -6.43 -14.96 -16.42
C LEU A 54 -5.48 -15.27 -17.60
N ARG A 55 -5.17 -14.29 -18.44
CA ARG A 55 -4.16 -14.43 -19.52
C ARG A 55 -2.75 -14.67 -18.95
N TYR A 56 -2.52 -14.24 -17.70
CA TYR A 56 -1.23 -14.39 -17.02
C TYR A 56 -1.25 -15.48 -15.93
N ARG A 57 -2.33 -16.28 -15.82
CA ARG A 57 -2.55 -17.28 -14.78
C ARG A 57 -1.35 -18.22 -14.56
N SER A 58 -0.69 -18.64 -15.64
CA SER A 58 0.47 -19.54 -15.56
C SER A 58 1.68 -18.92 -14.84
N PHE A 59 1.83 -17.62 -14.92
CA PHE A 59 2.96 -16.88 -14.34
C PHE A 59 2.73 -16.48 -12.88
N ILE A 60 1.47 -16.21 -12.50
CA ILE A 60 1.10 -15.75 -11.17
C ILE A 60 0.70 -16.88 -10.21
N LYS A 61 0.96 -18.15 -10.54
CA LYS A 61 0.59 -19.32 -9.72
C LYS A 61 1.14 -19.30 -8.30
N SER A 62 2.34 -18.74 -8.11
CA SER A 62 3.00 -18.66 -6.80
C SER A 62 2.64 -17.40 -6.02
N GLY A 63 1.96 -16.47 -6.65
CA GLY A 63 1.60 -15.16 -6.07
C GLY A 63 0.11 -14.91 -6.15
N GLY A 64 -0.39 -14.40 -7.27
CA GLY A 64 -1.80 -14.06 -7.46
C GLY A 64 -2.02 -12.64 -7.94
N VAL A 65 -3.01 -11.96 -7.40
CA VAL A 65 -3.39 -10.60 -7.80
C VAL A 65 -3.21 -9.61 -6.65
N THR A 66 -2.81 -8.39 -6.96
CA THR A 66 -2.79 -7.27 -6.01
C THR A 66 -3.58 -6.09 -6.57
N LEU A 67 -4.44 -5.52 -5.75
CA LEU A 67 -4.97 -4.17 -5.97
C LEU A 67 -4.11 -3.19 -5.19
N SER A 68 -3.57 -2.18 -5.88
CA SER A 68 -2.70 -1.12 -5.38
C SER A 68 -3.00 0.20 -6.11
N GLY A 69 -2.06 1.13 -6.21
CA GLY A 69 -2.13 2.32 -7.06
C GLY A 69 -2.42 3.60 -6.31
N GLY A 70 -3.62 4.17 -6.44
CA GLY A 70 -4.15 5.23 -5.59
C GLY A 70 -4.53 4.65 -4.22
N GLU A 71 -5.82 4.62 -3.92
CA GLU A 71 -6.33 3.91 -2.74
C GLU A 71 -7.45 2.95 -3.19
N PRO A 72 -7.20 1.65 -3.24
CA PRO A 72 -8.18 0.67 -3.75
C PRO A 72 -9.52 0.71 -3.01
N LEU A 73 -9.50 1.00 -1.71
CA LEU A 73 -10.73 1.07 -0.90
C LEU A 73 -11.61 2.29 -1.23
N MET A 74 -11.13 3.23 -2.04
CA MET A 74 -11.97 4.29 -2.60
C MET A 74 -12.98 3.74 -3.61
N GLN A 75 -12.68 2.58 -4.23
CA GLN A 75 -13.53 1.84 -5.14
C GLN A 75 -13.91 0.47 -4.53
N ALA A 76 -14.38 0.47 -3.28
CA ALA A 76 -14.55 -0.75 -2.48
C ALA A 76 -15.53 -1.77 -3.10
N ASP A 77 -16.61 -1.31 -3.74
CA ASP A 77 -17.56 -2.23 -4.41
C ASP A 77 -16.88 -2.98 -5.56
N PHE A 78 -16.10 -2.27 -6.38
CA PHE A 78 -15.29 -2.89 -7.44
C PHE A 78 -14.27 -3.87 -6.86
N ALA A 79 -13.54 -3.45 -5.83
CA ALA A 79 -12.50 -4.28 -5.21
C ALA A 79 -13.06 -5.57 -4.61
N ALA A 80 -14.20 -5.49 -3.92
CA ALA A 80 -14.86 -6.66 -3.32
C ALA A 80 -15.33 -7.65 -4.40
N GLU A 81 -16.02 -7.16 -5.43
CA GLU A 81 -16.49 -8.01 -6.54
C GLU A 81 -15.31 -8.65 -7.28
N PHE A 82 -14.28 -7.87 -7.61
CA PHE A 82 -13.10 -8.39 -8.30
C PHE A 82 -12.37 -9.45 -7.49
N PHE A 83 -12.17 -9.24 -6.19
CA PHE A 83 -11.51 -10.24 -5.33
C PHE A 83 -12.37 -11.50 -5.17
N ALA A 84 -13.70 -11.37 -5.06
CA ALA A 84 -14.60 -12.53 -5.04
C ALA A 84 -14.47 -13.36 -6.32
N LEU A 85 -14.44 -12.72 -7.49
CA LEU A 85 -14.23 -13.38 -8.77
C LEU A 85 -12.85 -14.05 -8.85
N CYS A 86 -11.79 -13.38 -8.38
CA CYS A 86 -10.45 -13.96 -8.32
C CYS A 86 -10.40 -15.22 -7.45
N GLN A 87 -11.02 -15.18 -6.28
CA GLN A 87 -11.07 -16.34 -5.38
C GLN A 87 -11.88 -17.50 -5.96
N ALA A 88 -12.96 -17.23 -6.67
CA ALA A 88 -13.72 -18.25 -7.39
C ALA A 88 -12.86 -18.99 -8.44
N GLU A 89 -11.88 -18.30 -9.02
CA GLU A 89 -10.88 -18.87 -9.93
C GLU A 89 -9.66 -19.49 -9.21
N GLY A 90 -9.67 -19.52 -7.87
CA GLY A 90 -8.56 -20.04 -7.06
C GLY A 90 -7.33 -19.16 -7.05
N LEU A 91 -7.46 -17.87 -7.38
CA LEU A 91 -6.37 -16.90 -7.31
C LEU A 91 -6.25 -16.32 -5.91
N HIS A 92 -5.02 -16.17 -5.46
CA HIS A 92 -4.69 -15.50 -4.21
C HIS A 92 -4.76 -13.97 -4.39
N THR A 93 -5.46 -13.28 -3.49
CA THR A 93 -5.74 -11.85 -3.55
C THR A 93 -4.95 -11.09 -2.49
N ALA A 94 -4.36 -9.97 -2.83
CA ALA A 94 -3.68 -9.07 -1.89
C ALA A 94 -4.18 -7.63 -2.06
N LEU A 95 -4.38 -6.96 -0.93
CA LEU A 95 -4.80 -5.57 -0.89
C LEU A 95 -3.63 -4.70 -0.39
N ASP A 96 -3.17 -3.77 -1.23
CA ASP A 96 -2.18 -2.74 -0.86
C ASP A 96 -2.92 -1.43 -0.59
N THR A 97 -2.96 -1.00 0.67
CA THR A 97 -3.81 0.11 1.11
C THR A 97 -3.16 0.95 2.21
N SER A 98 -3.55 2.21 2.28
CA SER A 98 -3.26 3.07 3.42
C SER A 98 -4.18 2.83 4.62
N GLY A 99 -5.25 2.04 4.47
CA GLY A 99 -6.26 1.83 5.51
C GLY A 99 -7.04 3.09 5.91
N ILE A 100 -7.03 4.13 5.07
CA ILE A 100 -7.73 5.39 5.38
C ILE A 100 -9.26 5.22 5.39
N PHE A 101 -9.78 4.24 4.68
CA PHE A 101 -11.18 3.84 4.70
C PHE A 101 -11.36 2.64 5.63
N CYS A 102 -11.97 2.85 6.80
CA CYS A 102 -12.14 1.83 7.84
C CYS A 102 -13.61 1.74 8.27
N SER A 103 -14.52 1.52 7.33
CA SER A 103 -15.95 1.34 7.60
C SER A 103 -16.71 0.83 6.38
N GLY A 104 -17.91 0.26 6.62
CA GLY A 104 -18.85 -0.13 5.58
C GLY A 104 -18.21 -1.00 4.49
N ARG A 105 -18.43 -0.66 3.23
CA ARG A 105 -17.95 -1.40 2.06
C ARG A 105 -16.44 -1.63 2.01
N ALA A 106 -15.65 -0.71 2.57
CA ALA A 106 -14.20 -0.89 2.63
C ALA A 106 -13.81 -2.14 3.45
N LEU A 107 -14.57 -2.46 4.51
CA LEU A 107 -14.35 -3.66 5.31
C LEU A 107 -14.91 -4.94 4.67
N ASP A 108 -15.87 -4.83 3.74
CA ASP A 108 -16.40 -5.97 3.00
C ASP A 108 -15.33 -6.58 2.07
N VAL A 109 -14.43 -5.74 1.52
CA VAL A 109 -13.30 -6.17 0.68
C VAL A 109 -12.43 -7.22 1.41
N LEU A 110 -12.28 -7.05 2.73
CA LEU A 110 -11.46 -7.94 3.57
C LEU A 110 -11.95 -9.39 3.60
N SER A 111 -13.25 -9.64 3.32
CA SER A 111 -13.81 -10.99 3.23
C SER A 111 -13.24 -11.80 2.07
N HIS A 112 -12.66 -11.13 1.09
CA HIS A 112 -12.07 -11.72 -0.11
C HIS A 112 -10.58 -11.38 -0.25
N THR A 113 -9.93 -10.99 0.85
CA THR A 113 -8.51 -10.63 0.88
C THR A 113 -7.71 -11.69 1.63
N ASN A 114 -6.62 -12.18 1.03
CA ASN A 114 -5.69 -13.08 1.71
C ASN A 114 -4.70 -12.28 2.57
N PRO A 115 -3.63 -11.64 2.06
CA PRO A 115 -2.88 -10.69 2.87
C PRO A 115 -3.25 -9.24 2.57
N VAL A 116 -3.00 -8.40 3.54
CA VAL A 116 -2.99 -6.95 3.38
C VAL A 116 -1.56 -6.42 3.48
N LEU A 117 -1.21 -5.56 2.55
CA LEU A 117 -0.03 -4.70 2.59
C LEU A 117 -0.50 -3.35 3.14
N LEU A 118 -0.26 -3.12 4.43
CA LEU A 118 -0.76 -1.93 5.11
C LEU A 118 0.34 -0.88 5.25
N ASP A 119 0.17 0.24 4.58
CA ASP A 119 1.05 1.38 4.73
C ASP A 119 0.82 2.08 6.07
N ILE A 120 1.68 1.89 7.05
CA ILE A 120 1.70 2.73 8.26
C ILE A 120 2.71 3.85 8.05
N LYS A 121 2.18 5.07 7.97
CA LYS A 121 2.96 6.30 7.80
C LYS A 121 3.61 6.69 9.15
N PRO A 122 4.17 7.90 9.36
CA PRO A 122 4.85 8.21 10.62
C PRO A 122 3.93 8.07 11.85
N MET A 123 4.48 7.58 12.94
CA MET A 123 3.78 7.49 14.23
C MET A 123 3.74 8.84 14.98
N ASP A 124 4.28 9.91 14.39
CA ASP A 124 4.15 11.27 14.88
C ASP A 124 2.79 11.86 14.48
N PRO A 125 1.87 12.13 15.45
CA PRO A 125 0.54 12.65 15.14
C PRO A 125 0.55 14.05 14.52
N ALA A 126 1.61 14.84 14.74
CA ALA A 126 1.76 16.17 14.14
C ALA A 126 2.30 16.08 12.71
N LEU A 127 3.16 15.11 12.45
CA LEU A 127 3.74 14.90 11.13
C LEU A 127 2.75 14.22 10.16
N TYR A 128 1.94 13.28 10.64
CA TYR A 128 1.06 12.48 9.78
C TYR A 128 0.17 13.35 8.86
N PRO A 129 -0.61 14.34 9.35
CA PRO A 129 -1.44 15.16 8.47
C PRO A 129 -0.62 16.07 7.56
N ARG A 130 0.54 16.53 7.98
CA ARG A 130 1.44 17.34 7.14
C ARG A 130 2.03 16.52 5.99
N LEU A 131 2.30 15.24 6.23
CA LEU A 131 2.91 14.34 5.25
C LEU A 131 1.87 13.77 4.27
N THR A 132 0.64 13.52 4.72
CA THR A 132 -0.37 12.76 3.97
C THR A 132 -1.60 13.57 3.57
N GLY A 133 -1.81 14.72 4.18
CA GLY A 133 -3.04 15.52 4.04
C GLY A 133 -4.26 14.96 4.77
N GLN A 134 -4.11 13.87 5.56
CA GLN A 134 -5.19 13.17 6.24
C GLN A 134 -4.86 12.89 7.71
N ARG A 135 -5.85 12.48 8.52
CA ARG A 135 -5.65 12.02 9.91
C ARG A 135 -5.32 10.53 9.94
N GLN A 136 -4.56 10.10 10.95
CA GLN A 136 -4.09 8.72 11.09
C GLN A 136 -5.14 7.76 11.68
N ASP A 137 -6.15 8.26 12.37
CA ASP A 137 -7.07 7.47 13.20
C ASP A 137 -7.61 6.21 12.49
N ASN A 138 -8.04 6.34 11.24
CA ASN A 138 -8.58 5.23 10.47
C ASN A 138 -7.52 4.18 10.09
N ASN A 139 -6.30 4.60 9.78
CA ASN A 139 -5.20 3.67 9.46
C ASN A 139 -4.93 2.72 10.64
N LEU A 140 -4.86 3.25 11.87
CA LEU A 140 -4.64 2.42 13.06
C LEU A 140 -5.85 1.53 13.37
N ARG A 141 -7.08 2.05 13.25
CA ARG A 141 -8.31 1.26 13.39
C ARG A 141 -8.40 0.14 12.34
N PHE A 142 -7.90 0.37 11.13
CA PHE A 142 -7.87 -0.64 10.09
C PHE A 142 -6.96 -1.82 10.49
N LEU A 143 -5.84 -1.57 11.16
CA LEU A 143 -5.00 -2.63 11.72
C LEU A 143 -5.73 -3.40 12.84
N ASP A 144 -6.53 -2.74 13.67
CA ASP A 144 -7.38 -3.40 14.66
C ASP A 144 -8.39 -4.35 13.98
N GLU A 145 -9.02 -3.92 12.88
CA GLU A 145 -9.94 -4.75 12.09
C GLU A 145 -9.24 -5.97 11.47
N LEU A 146 -8.02 -5.80 10.95
CA LEU A 146 -7.22 -6.91 10.43
C LEU A 146 -6.91 -7.94 11.53
N GLN A 147 -6.55 -7.46 12.74
CA GLN A 147 -6.32 -8.32 13.90
C GLN A 147 -7.58 -9.09 14.29
N GLN A 148 -8.73 -8.46 14.34
CA GLN A 148 -10.00 -9.09 14.70
C GLN A 148 -10.42 -10.16 13.69
N ARG A 149 -10.11 -9.96 12.42
CA ARG A 149 -10.43 -10.88 11.33
C ARG A 149 -9.37 -11.96 11.09
N GLY A 150 -8.22 -11.86 11.73
CA GLY A 150 -7.11 -12.80 11.57
C GLY A 150 -6.45 -12.73 10.18
N ILE A 151 -6.44 -11.56 9.54
CA ILE A 151 -5.91 -11.40 8.17
C ILE A 151 -4.40 -11.16 8.21
N PRO A 152 -3.59 -12.01 7.58
CA PRO A 152 -2.15 -11.82 7.49
C PRO A 152 -1.81 -10.45 6.93
N THR A 153 -0.89 -9.74 7.59
CA THR A 153 -0.60 -8.35 7.26
C THR A 153 0.90 -8.11 7.15
N TRP A 154 1.33 -7.47 6.09
CA TRP A 154 2.66 -6.89 5.97
C TRP A 154 2.55 -5.39 6.19
N VAL A 155 3.18 -4.89 7.23
CA VAL A 155 3.25 -3.45 7.45
C VAL A 155 4.34 -2.87 6.57
N ARG A 156 4.02 -1.82 5.81
CA ARG A 156 4.95 -1.11 4.93
C ARG A 156 5.21 0.29 5.48
N HIS A 157 6.47 0.70 5.49
CA HIS A 157 6.87 2.01 5.98
C HIS A 157 7.90 2.65 5.06
N VAL A 158 7.54 3.81 4.48
CA VAL A 158 8.47 4.59 3.65
C VAL A 158 9.35 5.44 4.56
N VAL A 159 10.67 5.24 4.43
CA VAL A 159 11.67 5.98 5.21
C VAL A 159 12.24 7.11 4.36
N VAL A 160 11.86 8.34 4.70
CA VAL A 160 12.27 9.57 4.02
C VAL A 160 13.27 10.33 4.90
N PRO A 161 14.49 10.63 4.42
CA PRO A 161 15.48 11.39 5.17
C PRO A 161 14.92 12.70 5.72
N GLY A 162 15.15 12.94 7.02
CA GLY A 162 14.70 14.15 7.71
C GLY A 162 13.19 14.28 7.96
N LEU A 163 12.38 13.28 7.54
CA LEU A 163 10.93 13.28 7.78
C LEU A 163 10.49 12.05 8.58
N THR A 164 10.51 10.87 7.96
CA THR A 164 10.11 9.61 8.61
C THR A 164 11.31 8.80 9.09
N ASP A 165 12.51 9.30 8.86
CA ASP A 165 13.79 8.72 9.27
C ASP A 165 14.20 9.22 10.67
N ASN A 166 13.41 8.89 11.68
CA ASN A 166 13.67 9.22 13.08
C ASN A 166 13.56 7.95 13.93
N ASP A 167 14.63 7.58 14.65
CA ASP A 167 14.71 6.32 15.39
C ASP A 167 13.63 6.23 16.49
N GLU A 168 13.29 7.32 17.16
CA GLU A 168 12.24 7.30 18.19
C GLU A 168 10.89 6.90 17.57
N TRP A 169 10.53 7.49 16.43
CA TRP A 169 9.27 7.17 15.76
C TRP A 169 9.28 5.79 15.10
N LEU A 170 10.44 5.33 14.63
CA LEU A 170 10.62 3.96 14.14
C LEU A 170 10.48 2.94 15.27
N HIS A 171 11.02 3.20 16.46
CA HIS A 171 10.79 2.37 17.65
C HIS A 171 9.31 2.35 18.04
N ARG A 172 8.63 3.48 18.06
CA ARG A 172 7.17 3.56 18.33
C ARG A 172 6.35 2.78 17.31
N LEU A 173 6.74 2.81 16.03
CA LEU A 173 6.13 1.97 15.00
C LEU A 173 6.31 0.49 15.33
N GLY A 174 7.54 0.07 15.61
CA GLY A 174 7.85 -1.32 15.98
C GLY A 174 7.06 -1.79 17.20
N GLU A 175 7.06 -1.02 18.29
CA GLU A 175 6.31 -1.29 19.53
C GLU A 175 4.80 -1.38 19.27
N HIS A 176 4.26 -0.48 18.43
CA HIS A 176 2.85 -0.52 18.07
C HIS A 176 2.50 -1.80 17.33
N VAL A 177 3.26 -2.13 16.29
CA VAL A 177 3.02 -3.27 15.39
C VAL A 177 3.26 -4.61 16.09
N ALA A 178 4.20 -4.69 17.04
CA ALA A 178 4.51 -5.91 17.79
C ALA A 178 3.30 -6.47 18.56
N ARG A 179 2.31 -5.64 18.87
CA ARG A 179 1.08 -6.05 19.58
C ARG A 179 0.09 -6.84 18.73
N TYR A 180 0.27 -6.84 17.40
CA TYR A 180 -0.64 -7.46 16.46
C TYR A 180 -0.08 -8.78 15.93
N SER A 181 -0.72 -9.90 16.30
CA SER A 181 -0.26 -11.23 15.89
C SER A 181 -0.41 -11.49 14.39
N VAL A 182 -1.34 -10.80 13.72
CA VAL A 182 -1.55 -10.91 12.28
C VAL A 182 -0.44 -10.26 11.45
N VAL A 183 0.36 -9.38 12.06
CA VAL A 183 1.48 -8.79 11.34
C VAL A 183 2.64 -9.77 11.26
N GLU A 184 2.95 -10.19 10.04
CA GLU A 184 4.01 -11.15 9.74
C GLU A 184 5.38 -10.48 9.62
N LYS A 185 5.44 -9.27 9.05
CA LYS A 185 6.69 -8.51 8.91
C LYS A 185 6.47 -7.01 8.77
N ILE A 186 7.55 -6.25 8.96
CA ILE A 186 7.64 -4.83 8.62
C ILE A 186 8.56 -4.67 7.41
N GLU A 187 8.02 -4.18 6.30
CA GLU A 187 8.76 -3.83 5.10
C GLU A 187 9.22 -2.38 5.14
N VAL A 188 10.53 -2.18 5.16
CA VAL A 188 11.15 -0.86 5.04
C VAL A 188 11.28 -0.51 3.56
N LEU A 189 10.59 0.53 3.13
CA LEU A 189 10.64 1.06 1.78
C LEU A 189 11.56 2.28 1.75
N PRO A 190 12.78 2.18 1.20
CA PRO A 190 13.66 3.32 1.10
C PRO A 190 13.09 4.38 0.16
N TYR A 191 13.05 5.64 0.62
CA TYR A 191 12.69 6.74 -0.25
C TYR A 191 13.65 6.86 -1.45
N HIS A 192 13.08 7.08 -2.62
CA HIS A 192 13.79 7.33 -3.87
C HIS A 192 13.00 8.30 -4.78
N THR A 193 13.64 8.83 -5.82
CA THR A 193 13.08 9.88 -6.67
C THR A 193 12.56 9.40 -8.03
N LEU A 194 12.39 8.10 -8.23
CA LEU A 194 12.00 7.52 -9.53
C LEU A 194 10.62 7.99 -10.05
N GLY A 195 9.71 8.40 -9.17
CA GLY A 195 8.37 8.89 -9.55
C GLY A 195 8.29 10.40 -9.82
N THR A 196 9.38 11.17 -9.67
CA THR A 196 9.32 12.64 -9.72
C THR A 196 8.95 13.20 -11.11
N PHE A 197 9.28 12.49 -12.18
CA PHE A 197 8.92 12.90 -13.54
C PHE A 197 7.40 13.02 -13.73
N LYS A 198 6.60 12.21 -13.04
CA LYS A 198 5.13 12.28 -13.10
C LYS A 198 4.58 13.60 -12.57
N TYR A 199 5.23 14.21 -11.56
CA TYR A 199 4.85 15.53 -11.07
C TYR A 199 5.06 16.59 -12.15
N GLN A 200 6.19 16.52 -12.88
CA GLN A 200 6.46 17.44 -13.99
C GLN A 200 5.44 17.29 -15.12
N GLU A 201 5.08 16.03 -15.49
CA GLU A 201 4.06 15.75 -16.51
C GLU A 201 2.67 16.28 -16.11
N LEU A 202 2.37 16.28 -14.80
CA LEU A 202 1.11 16.79 -14.25
C LEU A 202 1.15 18.31 -13.97
N GLY A 203 2.27 18.99 -14.20
CA GLY A 203 2.45 20.41 -13.85
C GLY A 203 2.43 20.67 -12.35
N LEU A 204 2.74 19.66 -11.53
CA LEU A 204 2.77 19.75 -10.08
C LEU A 204 4.20 19.97 -9.57
N ARG A 205 4.32 20.74 -8.49
CA ARG A 205 5.59 20.85 -7.78
C ARG A 205 5.80 19.60 -6.93
N TYR A 206 7.01 19.00 -7.02
CA TYR A 206 7.34 17.87 -6.15
C TYR A 206 7.62 18.37 -4.71
N PRO A 207 6.88 17.85 -3.69
CA PRO A 207 6.99 18.38 -2.32
C PRO A 207 8.37 18.14 -1.66
N LEU A 208 9.08 17.10 -2.07
CA LEU A 208 10.38 16.69 -1.52
C LEU A 208 11.53 17.04 -2.48
N GLU A 209 11.39 18.16 -3.24
CA GLU A 209 12.47 18.66 -4.08
C GLU A 209 13.72 18.94 -3.25
N GLY A 210 14.87 18.42 -3.67
CA GLY A 210 16.14 18.55 -2.94
C GLY A 210 16.36 17.55 -1.79
N VAL A 211 15.42 16.64 -1.54
CA VAL A 211 15.63 15.54 -0.60
C VAL A 211 16.28 14.36 -1.34
N ASP A 212 17.47 13.97 -0.91
CA ASP A 212 18.20 12.83 -1.49
C ASP A 212 17.53 11.49 -1.17
N PRO A 213 17.68 10.47 -2.04
CA PRO A 213 17.28 9.11 -1.76
C PRO A 213 17.90 8.59 -0.43
N LEU A 214 17.16 7.70 0.26
CA LEU A 214 17.67 7.12 1.50
C LEU A 214 18.94 6.31 1.24
N PRO A 215 20.06 6.60 1.94
CA PRO A 215 21.30 5.83 1.78
C PRO A 215 21.10 4.35 2.12
N ALA A 216 21.70 3.44 1.34
CA ALA A 216 21.57 2.00 1.54
C ALA A 216 21.98 1.55 2.95
N ALA A 217 23.04 2.14 3.52
CA ALA A 217 23.47 1.87 4.89
C ALA A 217 22.40 2.24 5.92
N ARG A 218 21.71 3.37 5.72
CA ARG A 218 20.62 3.78 6.60
C ARG A 218 19.39 2.87 6.44
N ALA A 219 19.04 2.50 5.21
CA ALA A 219 17.97 1.54 4.96
C ALA A 219 18.23 0.20 5.67
N GLN A 220 19.48 -0.28 5.66
CA GLN A 220 19.87 -1.49 6.36
C GLN A 220 19.78 -1.32 7.89
N ALA A 221 20.24 -0.20 8.45
CA ALA A 221 20.14 0.09 9.88
C ALA A 221 18.68 0.13 10.35
N VAL A 222 17.78 0.75 9.57
CA VAL A 222 16.33 0.77 9.88
C VAL A 222 15.72 -0.63 9.82
N ARG A 223 16.09 -1.46 8.84
CA ARG A 223 15.63 -2.85 8.80
C ARG A 223 16.08 -3.63 10.05
N GLN A 224 17.33 -3.46 10.46
CA GLN A 224 17.85 -4.10 11.69
C GLN A 224 17.11 -3.60 12.94
N LEU A 225 16.85 -2.28 13.04
CA LEU A 225 16.10 -1.70 14.13
C LEU A 225 14.69 -2.29 14.24
N LEU A 226 13.98 -2.42 13.10
CA LEU A 226 12.61 -2.90 13.09
C LEU A 226 12.49 -4.43 13.18
N SER A 227 13.52 -5.18 12.80
CA SER A 227 13.51 -6.65 12.84
C SER A 227 13.42 -7.23 14.25
N VAL A 228 13.71 -6.45 15.31
CA VAL A 228 13.54 -6.89 16.70
C VAL A 228 12.06 -6.97 17.12
N TYR A 229 11.18 -6.31 16.40
CA TYR A 229 9.75 -6.28 16.65
C TYR A 229 8.98 -7.28 15.78
N LYS A 230 9.34 -7.37 14.52
CA LYS A 230 8.80 -8.31 13.53
C LYS A 230 9.89 -8.63 12.49
N PRO A 231 10.05 -9.90 12.07
CA PRO A 231 11.07 -10.32 11.10
C PRO A 231 10.91 -9.67 9.73
#